data_c91c40d5f768e7fa0630751b640ca2c6
#
_entry.id   c91c40d5f768e7fa0630751b640ca2c6
#
_cell.length_a   1.000
_cell.length_b   1.000
_cell.length_c   1.000
_cell.angle_alpha   90.00
_cell.angle_beta   90.00
_cell.angle_gamma   90.00
#
_symmetry.space_group_name_H-M   'P 1'
#
loop_
_entity.id
_entity.type
_entity.pdbx_description
1 polymer ?
#
loop_
_entity_poly.entity_id
_entity_poly.type
_entity_poly.pdbx_seq_one_letter_code
_entity_poly.pdbx_strand_id
1 'polypeptide(L)'
;MEIKKRKRGERNGVKYNQKKRGQELEMFLFIIVLTVFAAVLGVVAKGGKTQTMEQFRTLSSGWYYIENGEKTEISLPAVIKADGQKKLVLYNDNITEEDAGKTITTKGAQHEPEIRLNDEILYQYENSAFPRNTQMKSKLDCDGEIPADSRGGTLTVTYSEPQRGEYEIAEYYIGSGSTVTLYHIECSLVIVGIAFCFIVLSLIAFLTAVYLKIRKMPAGRFRDVALFLFICGAWLITDSPVIQMYTSHPAATCIISFYMFMTLAVPMLHFAQKMRNMKKYRILNVGIVLFYFNALIQGILNYLGVFEFIDMLFVTHILLWIWVWISAVLLWKEYRKDPAKDLRNIMAAYTIVSVSGILALVLYWLFQISYYGAIFALGILAFLVLILADAVANLAENIHFRTEMQAYERLMKEDSMTGMPNREPFEKLIAGIAQEAHNYRNILLVFMDIIHLRRVNHEIGRTAGDEMVIAAARCMEAVFGEHGKCYRIGGDEFAAVVYDPDADTDVFSERLDEQIRNYNRNSKYRLSVARGFSLIRDENGKMKSVGEWKYEADTEMYQNKEKEEGSREL
;
A
#
# COMPACT_ATOMS: atom_id res chain seq x y z
N MET A 1 -25.35 -17.39 35.10
CA MET A 1 -25.42 -15.93 34.94
C MET A 1 -24.04 -15.27 35.07
N GLU A 2 -23.18 -15.72 35.96
CA GLU A 2 -21.81 -15.19 36.17
C GLU A 2 -20.84 -15.41 34.99
N ILE A 3 -20.88 -16.58 34.33
CA ILE A 3 -20.02 -16.89 33.17
C ILE A 3 -20.31 -15.93 31.98
N LYS A 4 -21.58 -15.54 31.78
CA LYS A 4 -21.93 -14.53 30.75
C LYS A 4 -21.42 -13.12 31.10
N LYS A 5 -21.37 -12.76 32.40
CA LYS A 5 -20.81 -11.48 32.85
C LYS A 5 -19.27 -11.45 32.69
N ARG A 6 -18.58 -12.53 33.01
CA ARG A 6 -17.11 -12.66 32.88
C ARG A 6 -16.65 -12.58 31.41
N LYS A 7 -17.31 -13.32 30.51
CA LYS A 7 -17.05 -13.24 29.04
C LYS A 7 -17.37 -11.87 28.45
N ARG A 8 -18.37 -11.15 28.98
CA ARG A 8 -18.69 -9.79 28.55
C ARG A 8 -17.65 -8.75 29.04
N GLY A 9 -17.08 -8.95 30.23
CA GLY A 9 -15.97 -8.15 30.77
C GLY A 9 -14.67 -8.34 30.00
N GLU A 10 -14.32 -9.58 29.66
CA GLU A 10 -13.12 -9.89 28.85
C GLU A 10 -13.24 -9.33 27.41
N ARG A 11 -14.42 -9.46 26.78
CA ARG A 11 -14.70 -8.85 25.46
C ARG A 11 -14.59 -7.33 25.46
N ASN A 12 -15.06 -6.69 26.52
CA ASN A 12 -14.95 -5.23 26.66
C ASN A 12 -13.51 -4.78 26.92
N GLY A 13 -12.73 -5.55 27.68
CA GLY A 13 -11.31 -5.31 27.93
C GLY A 13 -10.44 -5.45 26.67
N VAL A 14 -10.70 -6.48 25.86
CA VAL A 14 -9.99 -6.68 24.58
C VAL A 14 -10.34 -5.57 23.58
N LYS A 15 -11.61 -5.19 23.45
CA LYS A 15 -12.04 -4.05 22.59
C LYS A 15 -11.45 -2.73 23.06
N TYR A 16 -11.36 -2.50 24.37
CA TYR A 16 -10.76 -1.29 24.94
C TYR A 16 -9.27 -1.21 24.65
N ASN A 17 -8.52 -2.32 24.84
CA ASN A 17 -7.09 -2.37 24.55
C ASN A 17 -6.77 -2.22 23.05
N GLN A 18 -7.60 -2.77 22.16
CA GLN A 18 -7.41 -2.60 20.72
C GLN A 18 -7.71 -1.17 20.27
N LYS A 19 -8.76 -0.54 20.81
CA LYS A 19 -9.06 0.87 20.55
C LYS A 19 -7.94 1.79 21.04
N LYS A 20 -7.34 1.47 22.19
CA LYS A 20 -6.19 2.20 22.75
C LYS A 20 -4.95 2.05 21.88
N ARG A 21 -4.60 0.83 21.41
CA ARG A 21 -3.48 0.60 20.48
C ARG A 21 -3.67 1.30 19.12
N GLY A 22 -4.89 1.32 18.59
CA GLY A 22 -5.19 2.08 17.36
C GLY A 22 -4.99 3.58 17.55
N GLN A 23 -5.42 4.14 18.68
CA GLN A 23 -5.20 5.56 19.00
C GLN A 23 -3.72 5.89 19.26
N GLU A 24 -2.98 4.99 19.88
CA GLU A 24 -1.52 5.14 20.09
C GLU A 24 -0.78 5.12 18.75
N LEU A 25 -1.16 4.27 17.80
CA LEU A 25 -0.58 4.24 16.45
C LEU A 25 -0.93 5.51 15.65
N GLU A 26 -2.20 5.95 15.69
CA GLU A 26 -2.64 7.22 15.06
C GLU A 26 -1.87 8.41 15.65
N MET A 27 -1.69 8.46 16.96
CA MET A 27 -0.92 9.51 17.63
C MET A 27 0.57 9.47 17.29
N PHE A 28 1.17 8.27 17.22
CA PHE A 28 2.58 8.10 16.83
C PHE A 28 2.83 8.56 15.39
N LEU A 29 1.96 8.17 14.46
CA LEU A 29 2.02 8.61 13.06
C LEU A 29 1.81 10.13 12.94
N PHE A 30 0.89 10.71 13.72
CA PHE A 30 0.68 12.15 13.77
C PHE A 30 1.92 12.90 14.28
N ILE A 31 2.60 12.37 15.31
CA ILE A 31 3.85 12.95 15.85
C ILE A 31 4.96 12.90 14.80
N ILE A 32 5.10 11.79 14.06
CA ILE A 32 6.08 11.68 12.95
C ILE A 32 5.82 12.77 11.91
N VAL A 33 4.57 12.93 11.46
CA VAL A 33 4.21 13.97 10.48
C VAL A 33 4.49 15.36 11.01
N LEU A 34 4.13 15.63 12.27
CA LEU A 34 4.39 16.93 12.90
C LEU A 34 5.88 17.21 13.01
N THR A 35 6.69 16.18 13.33
CA THR A 35 8.15 16.31 13.43
C THR A 35 8.77 16.60 12.05
N VAL A 36 8.36 15.87 11.01
CA VAL A 36 8.79 16.11 9.63
C VAL A 36 8.34 17.50 9.18
N PHE A 37 7.10 17.89 9.46
CA PHE A 37 6.56 19.22 9.15
C PHE A 37 7.37 20.33 9.84
N ALA A 38 7.66 20.17 11.13
CA ALA A 38 8.47 21.14 11.89
C ALA A 38 9.91 21.22 11.38
N ALA A 39 10.50 20.07 10.99
CA ALA A 39 11.84 20.04 10.38
C ALA A 39 11.88 20.79 9.05
N VAL A 40 10.89 20.56 8.17
CA VAL A 40 10.78 21.25 6.88
C VAL A 40 10.49 22.74 7.08
N LEU A 41 9.59 23.12 8.00
CA LEU A 41 9.35 24.51 8.35
C LEU A 41 10.63 25.17 8.90
N GLY A 42 11.41 24.45 9.71
CA GLY A 42 12.69 24.94 10.24
C GLY A 42 13.71 25.22 9.14
N VAL A 43 13.76 24.40 8.09
CA VAL A 43 14.61 24.61 6.92
C VAL A 43 14.11 25.78 6.06
N VAL A 44 12.78 25.84 5.82
CA VAL A 44 12.15 26.94 5.07
C VAL A 44 12.27 28.27 5.81
N ALA A 45 12.11 28.28 7.16
CA ALA A 45 12.22 29.49 7.98
C ALA A 45 13.65 30.02 8.11
N LYS A 46 14.68 29.19 7.94
CA LYS A 46 16.08 29.64 7.85
C LYS A 46 16.36 30.48 6.59
N GLY A 47 15.33 30.64 5.74
CA GLY A 47 15.33 31.58 4.63
C GLY A 47 16.51 31.41 3.69
N GLY A 48 16.39 30.53 2.74
CA GLY A 48 17.03 30.52 1.42
C GLY A 48 18.53 30.79 1.24
N LYS A 49 19.22 31.33 2.24
CA LYS A 49 20.66 31.45 2.22
C LYS A 49 21.26 30.15 2.76
N THR A 50 21.67 29.29 1.84
CA THR A 50 22.47 28.14 2.19
C THR A 50 23.82 28.59 2.72
N GLN A 51 24.41 27.83 3.66
CA GLN A 51 25.75 28.14 4.19
C GLN A 51 26.79 28.20 3.07
N THR A 52 26.54 27.50 1.98
CA THR A 52 27.34 27.48 0.77
C THR A 52 27.25 28.77 -0.05
N MET A 53 26.13 29.53 0.06
CA MET A 53 26.00 30.80 -0.67
C MET A 53 27.02 31.87 -0.24
N GLU A 54 27.50 31.80 1.02
CA GLU A 54 28.56 32.70 1.51
C GLU A 54 29.94 32.40 0.87
N GLN A 55 30.10 31.25 0.24
CA GLN A 55 31.33 30.84 -0.44
C GLN A 55 31.35 31.20 -1.93
N PHE A 56 30.22 31.70 -2.45
CA PHE A 56 30.15 32.19 -3.83
C PHE A 56 30.52 33.65 -3.93
N ARG A 57 31.24 33.94 -4.99
CA ARG A 57 31.37 35.32 -5.49
C ARG A 57 30.22 35.62 -6.44
N THR A 58 29.35 36.54 -6.08
CA THR A 58 28.25 36.95 -6.92
C THR A 58 28.72 37.96 -7.96
N LEU A 59 28.43 37.74 -9.23
CA LEU A 59 28.65 38.64 -10.31
C LEU A 59 27.37 39.46 -10.60
N SER A 60 26.99 40.35 -9.68
CA SER A 60 25.81 41.21 -9.82
C SER A 60 26.09 42.52 -10.52
N SER A 61 27.34 43.00 -10.50
CA SER A 61 27.76 44.30 -11.06
C SER A 61 28.89 44.15 -12.08
N GLY A 62 29.15 45.23 -12.82
CA GLY A 62 30.18 45.27 -13.86
C GLY A 62 29.73 44.65 -15.19
N TRP A 63 28.44 44.34 -15.32
CA TRP A 63 27.87 43.90 -16.58
C TRP A 63 27.53 45.08 -17.47
N TYR A 64 27.74 44.89 -18.78
CA TYR A 64 27.36 45.89 -19.78
C TYR A 64 27.04 45.23 -21.12
N TYR A 65 26.30 45.93 -21.94
CA TYR A 65 26.09 45.60 -23.34
C TYR A 65 26.34 46.83 -24.22
N ILE A 66 26.53 46.59 -25.50
CA ILE A 66 26.79 47.65 -26.45
C ILE A 66 25.53 47.89 -27.27
N GLU A 67 24.94 49.07 -27.13
CA GLU A 67 23.78 49.49 -27.87
C GLU A 67 24.12 50.74 -28.70
N ASN A 68 23.90 50.67 -30.00
CA ASN A 68 24.24 51.77 -30.94
C ASN A 68 25.68 52.30 -30.82
N GLY A 69 26.63 51.46 -30.37
CA GLY A 69 28.02 51.83 -30.18
C GLY A 69 28.35 52.44 -28.81
N GLU A 70 27.37 52.61 -27.93
CA GLU A 70 27.56 53.09 -26.57
C GLU A 70 27.52 51.93 -25.56
N LYS A 71 28.35 52.04 -24.52
CA LYS A 71 28.39 51.04 -23.41
C LYS A 71 27.28 51.38 -22.43
N THR A 72 26.32 50.47 -22.28
CA THR A 72 25.24 50.55 -21.29
C THR A 72 25.52 49.60 -20.14
N GLU A 73 25.74 50.14 -18.94
CA GLU A 73 25.99 49.35 -17.73
C GLU A 73 24.68 48.87 -17.07
N ILE A 74 24.70 47.64 -16.60
CA ILE A 74 23.56 47.02 -15.91
C ILE A 74 24.01 46.25 -14.66
N SER A 75 23.08 45.99 -13.75
CA SER A 75 23.26 45.11 -12.62
C SER A 75 22.29 43.94 -12.74
N LEU A 76 22.75 42.72 -12.46
CA LEU A 76 21.92 41.52 -12.47
C LEU A 76 21.32 41.27 -11.08
N PRO A 77 20.08 40.72 -11.00
CA PRO A 77 19.23 40.27 -12.12
C PRO A 77 18.61 41.47 -12.87
N ALA A 78 18.36 41.33 -14.18
CA ALA A 78 17.82 42.37 -15.03
C ALA A 78 16.83 41.86 -16.07
N VAL A 79 15.92 42.71 -16.51
CA VAL A 79 15.06 42.48 -17.67
C VAL A 79 15.41 43.52 -18.74
N ILE A 80 15.80 43.06 -19.92
CA ILE A 80 16.21 43.90 -21.05
C ILE A 80 15.23 43.68 -22.20
N LYS A 81 14.70 44.76 -22.76
CA LYS A 81 13.84 44.69 -23.94
C LYS A 81 14.65 44.34 -25.18
N ALA A 82 14.11 43.42 -25.97
CA ALA A 82 14.82 42.94 -27.15
C ALA A 82 14.81 43.93 -28.32
N ASP A 83 13.87 44.88 -28.38
CA ASP A 83 13.69 45.92 -29.42
C ASP A 83 13.92 45.39 -30.86
N GLY A 84 13.46 44.16 -31.12
CA GLY A 84 13.62 43.50 -32.42
C GLY A 84 14.97 42.77 -32.63
N GLN A 85 15.88 42.84 -31.67
CA GLN A 85 17.16 42.10 -31.74
C GLN A 85 16.95 40.65 -31.34
N LYS A 86 17.46 39.74 -32.16
CA LYS A 86 17.41 38.29 -31.88
C LYS A 86 18.52 37.80 -30.97
N LYS A 87 19.55 38.60 -30.73
CA LYS A 87 20.68 38.26 -29.88
C LYS A 87 21.02 39.43 -28.97
N LEU A 88 21.27 39.12 -27.72
CA LEU A 88 21.80 40.03 -26.72
C LEU A 88 23.15 39.50 -26.26
N VAL A 89 24.17 40.37 -26.26
CA VAL A 89 25.52 40.01 -25.78
C VAL A 89 25.84 40.86 -24.56
N LEU A 90 26.09 40.23 -23.46
CA LEU A 90 26.54 40.84 -22.22
C LEU A 90 28.02 40.57 -21.98
N TYR A 91 28.69 41.57 -21.44
CA TYR A 91 30.11 41.49 -21.09
C TYR A 91 30.32 41.79 -19.61
N ASN A 92 31.32 41.14 -19.02
CA ASN A 92 31.78 41.39 -17.66
C ASN A 92 33.30 41.22 -17.58
N ASP A 93 34.02 42.29 -17.24
CA ASP A 93 35.48 42.32 -17.21
C ASP A 93 36.06 41.99 -15.82
N ASN A 94 35.20 41.52 -14.87
CA ASN A 94 35.61 41.28 -13.48
C ASN A 94 36.09 39.85 -13.20
N ILE A 95 36.38 39.06 -14.24
CA ILE A 95 36.98 37.71 -14.06
C ILE A 95 38.49 37.89 -13.88
N THR A 96 39.00 37.38 -12.77
CA THR A 96 40.38 37.50 -12.36
C THR A 96 41.10 36.16 -12.39
N GLU A 97 42.44 36.17 -12.24
CA GLU A 97 43.25 34.95 -12.10
C GLU A 97 42.85 34.10 -10.87
N GLU A 98 42.29 34.75 -9.84
CA GLU A 98 41.77 34.01 -8.65
C GLU A 98 40.55 33.13 -8.95
N ASP A 99 39.91 33.34 -10.09
CA ASP A 99 38.75 32.53 -10.52
C ASP A 99 39.15 31.32 -11.35
N ALA A 100 40.41 31.16 -11.67
CA ALA A 100 40.93 30.00 -12.40
C ALA A 100 40.59 28.66 -11.70
N GLY A 101 40.09 27.68 -12.46
CA GLY A 101 39.67 26.38 -11.94
C GLY A 101 38.35 26.40 -11.14
N LYS A 102 37.68 27.55 -11.07
CA LYS A 102 36.33 27.63 -10.47
C LYS A 102 35.24 27.43 -11.53
N THR A 103 34.03 27.20 -11.06
CA THR A 103 32.83 27.05 -11.90
C THR A 103 31.98 28.29 -11.81
N ILE A 104 31.57 28.81 -12.96
CA ILE A 104 30.53 29.81 -13.08
C ILE A 104 29.19 29.10 -13.25
N THR A 105 28.18 29.53 -12.50
CA THR A 105 26.85 28.92 -12.51
C THR A 105 25.76 30.01 -12.60
N THR A 106 24.70 29.70 -13.35
CA THR A 106 23.47 30.49 -13.38
C THR A 106 22.27 29.59 -13.62
N LYS A 107 21.09 30.04 -13.25
CA LYS A 107 19.85 29.25 -13.36
C LYS A 107 19.02 29.71 -14.56
N GLY A 108 18.61 28.72 -15.35
CA GLY A 108 17.72 28.91 -16.49
C GLY A 108 18.47 29.12 -17.81
N ALA A 109 18.10 28.28 -18.78
CA ALA A 109 18.62 28.34 -20.15
C ALA A 109 17.57 28.86 -21.14
N GLN A 110 16.56 29.61 -20.65
CA GLN A 110 15.40 30.04 -21.47
C GLN A 110 15.78 30.87 -22.69
N HIS A 111 16.93 31.58 -22.64
CA HIS A 111 17.44 32.38 -23.73
C HIS A 111 18.64 31.76 -24.45
N GLU A 112 18.85 30.42 -24.31
CA GLU A 112 19.96 29.68 -24.91
C GLU A 112 21.33 30.36 -24.67
N PRO A 113 21.77 30.50 -23.39
CA PRO A 113 23.01 31.18 -23.09
C PRO A 113 24.21 30.39 -23.62
N GLU A 114 25.11 31.12 -24.26
CA GLU A 114 26.47 30.70 -24.55
C GLU A 114 27.40 31.54 -23.69
N ILE A 115 28.14 30.89 -22.78
CA ILE A 115 29.06 31.56 -21.85
C ILE A 115 30.49 31.33 -22.36
N ARG A 116 31.22 32.40 -22.60
CA ARG A 116 32.63 32.36 -23.03
C ARG A 116 33.49 33.18 -22.08
N LEU A 117 34.70 32.72 -21.85
CA LEU A 117 35.76 33.53 -21.29
C LEU A 117 36.79 33.81 -22.39
N ASN A 118 36.92 35.10 -22.78
CA ASN A 118 37.60 35.49 -24.00
C ASN A 118 37.07 34.70 -25.22
N ASP A 119 37.86 33.82 -25.81
CA ASP A 119 37.44 33.02 -26.98
C ASP A 119 37.05 31.57 -26.61
N GLU A 120 37.23 31.16 -25.35
CA GLU A 120 36.93 29.80 -24.90
C GLU A 120 35.50 29.62 -24.44
N ILE A 121 34.81 28.58 -24.93
CA ILE A 121 33.44 28.26 -24.55
C ILE A 121 33.47 27.54 -23.21
N LEU A 122 32.89 28.15 -22.17
CA LEU A 122 32.72 27.52 -20.86
C LEU A 122 31.40 26.75 -20.78
N TYR A 123 30.35 27.25 -21.39
CA TYR A 123 29.05 26.62 -21.45
C TYR A 123 28.34 27.01 -22.75
N GLN A 124 27.69 26.04 -23.37
CA GLN A 124 26.81 26.26 -24.50
C GLN A 124 25.56 25.39 -24.33
N TYR A 125 24.39 26.00 -24.51
CA TYR A 125 23.15 25.24 -24.53
C TYR A 125 23.13 24.31 -25.73
N GLU A 126 23.25 22.98 -25.46
CA GLU A 126 23.18 21.94 -26.48
C GLU A 126 21.80 21.28 -26.49
N ASN A 127 21.07 21.45 -27.58
CA ASN A 127 19.82 20.72 -27.85
C ASN A 127 20.05 19.36 -28.55
N SER A 128 21.21 18.72 -28.29
CA SER A 128 21.73 17.63 -29.13
C SER A 128 21.13 16.26 -28.84
N ALA A 129 20.51 16.06 -27.68
CA ALA A 129 20.13 14.73 -27.20
C ALA A 129 18.66 14.35 -27.41
N PHE A 130 17.82 15.30 -27.81
CA PHE A 130 16.40 15.10 -28.09
C PHE A 130 16.04 15.67 -29.47
N PRO A 131 14.89 15.25 -30.07
CA PRO A 131 14.40 15.89 -31.28
C PRO A 131 14.44 17.41 -31.09
N ARG A 132 14.94 18.12 -32.09
CA ARG A 132 15.29 19.57 -32.07
C ARG A 132 14.24 20.50 -31.49
N ASN A 133 13.00 20.01 -31.25
CA ASN A 133 11.87 20.84 -30.85
C ASN A 133 11.45 20.62 -29.37
N THR A 134 12.08 19.70 -28.63
CA THR A 134 11.76 19.52 -27.21
C THR A 134 12.62 20.45 -26.36
N GLN A 135 12.00 21.51 -25.87
CA GLN A 135 12.68 22.57 -25.11
C GLN A 135 12.25 22.50 -23.65
N MET A 136 13.22 22.51 -22.73
CA MET A 136 13.00 22.59 -21.28
C MET A 136 14.06 23.49 -20.66
N LYS A 137 14.09 24.74 -21.16
CA LYS A 137 15.18 25.67 -20.92
C LYS A 137 15.16 26.33 -19.53
N SER A 138 13.97 26.63 -19.00
CA SER A 138 13.81 27.42 -17.77
C SER A 138 14.25 26.76 -16.48
N LYS A 139 14.34 25.43 -16.46
CA LYS A 139 14.73 24.63 -15.27
C LYS A 139 16.17 24.11 -15.30
N LEU A 140 16.92 24.38 -16.36
CA LEU A 140 18.28 23.90 -16.49
C LEU A 140 19.24 24.82 -15.73
N ASP A 141 20.20 24.22 -15.03
CA ASP A 141 21.34 24.91 -14.47
C ASP A 141 22.44 25.03 -15.56
N CYS A 142 23.08 26.17 -15.68
CA CYS A 142 24.11 26.44 -16.67
C CYS A 142 25.45 26.60 -15.95
N ASP A 143 26.22 25.49 -15.90
CA ASP A 143 27.51 25.40 -15.21
C ASP A 143 28.64 25.37 -16.23
N GLY A 144 29.59 26.32 -16.13
CA GLY A 144 30.78 26.39 -16.97
C GLY A 144 32.05 26.38 -16.11
N GLU A 145 33.02 25.54 -16.43
CA GLU A 145 34.31 25.49 -15.73
C GLU A 145 35.29 26.51 -16.32
N ILE A 146 35.84 27.41 -15.50
CA ILE A 146 36.87 28.34 -15.88
C ILE A 146 38.21 27.57 -15.96
N PRO A 147 38.95 27.63 -17.06
CA PRO A 147 40.22 26.92 -17.18
C PRO A 147 41.19 27.21 -16.03
N ALA A 148 41.90 26.14 -15.56
CA ALA A 148 42.83 26.25 -14.43
C ALA A 148 44.07 27.14 -14.74
N ASP A 149 44.35 27.34 -16.00
CA ASP A 149 45.44 28.19 -16.49
C ASP A 149 44.96 29.60 -16.89
N SER A 150 43.71 29.93 -16.64
CA SER A 150 43.11 31.25 -16.97
C SER A 150 43.79 32.36 -16.18
N ARG A 151 44.16 33.46 -16.88
CA ARG A 151 44.67 34.70 -16.28
C ARG A 151 43.55 35.76 -16.06
N GLY A 152 42.28 35.33 -16.12
CA GLY A 152 41.14 36.21 -16.15
C GLY A 152 40.85 36.71 -17.56
N GLY A 153 39.94 37.68 -17.64
CA GLY A 153 39.54 38.27 -18.94
C GLY A 153 38.08 38.70 -18.96
N THR A 154 37.59 38.93 -20.17
CA THR A 154 36.21 39.33 -20.39
C THR A 154 35.30 38.10 -20.51
N LEU A 155 34.36 37.98 -19.58
CA LEU A 155 33.28 37.04 -19.68
C LEU A 155 32.23 37.56 -20.66
N THR A 156 31.92 36.79 -21.67
CA THR A 156 30.91 37.12 -22.68
C THR A 156 29.77 36.13 -22.59
N VAL A 157 28.55 36.63 -22.40
CA VAL A 157 27.35 35.81 -22.42
C VAL A 157 26.46 36.24 -23.57
N THR A 158 26.20 35.31 -24.48
CA THR A 158 25.35 35.56 -25.65
C THR A 158 24.01 34.85 -25.43
N TYR A 159 22.93 35.59 -25.43
CA TYR A 159 21.57 35.11 -25.42
C TYR A 159 20.98 35.15 -26.83
N SER A 160 20.32 34.09 -27.28
CA SER A 160 19.91 33.93 -28.67
C SER A 160 18.39 34.05 -28.92
N GLU A 161 17.55 33.93 -27.91
CA GLU A 161 16.10 33.92 -28.06
C GLU A 161 15.41 34.80 -27.01
N PRO A 162 14.84 35.95 -27.36
CA PRO A 162 14.02 36.74 -26.45
C PRO A 162 12.66 36.03 -26.23
N GLN A 163 12.19 36.01 -25.00
CA GLN A 163 10.84 35.57 -24.69
C GLN A 163 9.92 36.78 -24.55
N ARG A 164 8.79 36.78 -25.25
CA ARG A 164 7.82 37.90 -25.25
C ARG A 164 8.43 39.28 -25.56
N GLY A 165 9.55 39.28 -26.28
CA GLY A 165 10.27 40.53 -26.62
C GLY A 165 11.20 41.04 -25.52
N GLU A 166 11.49 40.26 -24.51
CA GLU A 166 12.37 40.61 -23.39
C GLU A 166 13.37 39.49 -23.09
N TYR A 167 14.50 39.85 -22.47
CA TYR A 167 15.49 38.96 -21.92
C TYR A 167 15.46 39.05 -20.38
N GLU A 168 15.01 38.02 -19.71
CA GLU A 168 15.09 37.90 -18.25
C GLU A 168 16.42 37.22 -17.88
N ILE A 169 17.32 37.97 -17.25
CA ILE A 169 18.69 37.56 -16.97
C ILE A 169 18.83 37.36 -15.47
N ALA A 170 19.19 36.13 -15.06
CA ALA A 170 19.47 35.76 -13.67
C ALA A 170 20.87 36.21 -13.22
N GLU A 171 21.13 36.14 -11.92
CA GLU A 171 22.47 36.37 -11.36
C GLU A 171 23.44 35.22 -11.74
N TYR A 172 24.73 35.58 -11.83
CA TYR A 172 25.82 34.65 -12.00
C TYR A 172 26.62 34.53 -10.72
N TYR A 173 27.00 33.29 -10.41
CA TYR A 173 27.80 32.95 -9.23
C TYR A 173 29.06 32.25 -9.65
N ILE A 174 30.19 32.52 -8.96
CA ILE A 174 31.46 31.84 -9.15
C ILE A 174 31.86 31.18 -7.86
N GLY A 175 32.17 29.86 -7.90
CA GLY A 175 32.60 29.09 -6.78
C GLY A 175 33.45 27.89 -7.20
N SER A 176 34.05 27.16 -6.24
CA SER A 176 34.71 25.91 -6.60
C SER A 176 33.68 24.90 -7.08
N GLY A 177 34.06 23.93 -7.91
CA GLY A 177 33.15 22.87 -8.36
C GLY A 177 32.50 22.11 -7.20
N SER A 178 33.22 21.93 -6.09
CA SER A 178 32.65 21.36 -4.86
C SER A 178 31.63 22.25 -4.19
N THR A 179 31.81 23.59 -4.26
CA THR A 179 30.85 24.57 -3.74
C THR A 179 29.56 24.56 -4.55
N VAL A 180 29.64 24.51 -5.88
CA VAL A 180 28.47 24.39 -6.77
C VAL A 180 27.71 23.09 -6.48
N THR A 181 28.44 21.96 -6.39
CA THR A 181 27.84 20.66 -6.05
C THR A 181 27.11 20.69 -4.70
N LEU A 182 27.76 21.19 -3.65
CA LEU A 182 27.16 21.34 -2.33
C LEU A 182 25.94 22.24 -2.33
N TYR A 183 25.96 23.34 -3.07
CA TYR A 183 24.82 24.24 -3.23
C TYR A 183 23.61 23.52 -3.83
N HIS A 184 23.80 22.78 -4.92
CA HIS A 184 22.69 22.01 -5.53
C HIS A 184 22.16 20.91 -4.59
N ILE A 185 23.05 20.26 -3.82
CA ILE A 185 22.66 19.28 -2.79
C ILE A 185 21.87 19.95 -1.66
N GLU A 186 22.35 21.06 -1.11
CA GLU A 186 21.68 21.79 -0.02
C GLU A 186 20.29 22.28 -0.43
N CYS A 187 20.19 22.88 -1.64
CA CYS A 187 18.91 23.33 -2.20
C CYS A 187 17.91 22.17 -2.39
N SER A 188 18.41 20.98 -2.64
CA SER A 188 17.59 19.79 -2.97
C SER A 188 17.37 18.86 -1.79
N LEU A 189 18.14 18.98 -0.70
CA LEU A 189 18.20 18.00 0.38
C LEU A 189 16.84 17.64 0.96
N VAL A 190 16.00 18.65 1.20
CA VAL A 190 14.65 18.47 1.75
C VAL A 190 13.75 17.73 0.77
N ILE A 191 13.76 18.15 -0.50
CA ILE A 191 12.92 17.57 -1.56
C ILE A 191 13.34 16.13 -1.83
N VAL A 192 14.64 15.87 -1.94
CA VAL A 192 15.20 14.52 -2.13
C VAL A 192 14.93 13.62 -0.92
N GLY A 193 15.03 14.15 0.30
CA GLY A 193 14.68 13.42 1.51
C GLY A 193 13.21 13.02 1.55
N ILE A 194 12.29 13.92 1.20
CA ILE A 194 10.86 13.61 1.08
C ILE A 194 10.61 12.58 -0.03
N ALA A 195 11.26 12.74 -1.19
CA ALA A 195 11.14 11.81 -2.31
C ALA A 195 11.60 10.40 -1.92
N PHE A 196 12.72 10.29 -1.20
CA PHE A 196 13.21 9.01 -0.67
C PHE A 196 12.20 8.36 0.27
N CYS A 197 11.61 9.14 1.19
CA CYS A 197 10.54 8.64 2.06
C CYS A 197 9.35 8.11 1.24
N PHE A 198 8.94 8.81 0.18
CA PHE A 198 7.86 8.36 -0.68
C PHE A 198 8.19 7.04 -1.40
N ILE A 199 9.41 6.88 -1.89
CA ILE A 199 9.84 5.64 -2.54
C ILE A 199 9.86 4.47 -1.56
N VAL A 200 10.39 4.67 -0.34
CA VAL A 200 10.40 3.63 0.69
C VAL A 200 8.97 3.23 1.09
N LEU A 201 8.08 4.20 1.32
CA LEU A 201 6.67 3.94 1.63
C LEU A 201 5.95 3.27 0.46
N SER A 202 6.27 3.64 -0.79
CA SER A 202 5.76 2.97 -1.99
C SER A 202 6.14 1.49 -2.01
N LEU A 203 7.39 1.18 -1.73
CA LEU A 203 7.87 -0.20 -1.67
C LEU A 203 7.14 -1.01 -0.59
N ILE A 204 6.97 -0.44 0.61
CA ILE A 204 6.22 -1.06 1.71
C ILE A 204 4.76 -1.32 1.29
N ALA A 205 4.09 -0.32 0.71
CA ALA A 205 2.72 -0.47 0.23
C ALA A 205 2.59 -1.51 -0.88
N PHE A 206 3.56 -1.57 -1.79
CA PHE A 206 3.62 -2.57 -2.87
C PHE A 206 3.79 -3.99 -2.33
N LEU A 207 4.75 -4.20 -1.42
CA LEU A 207 4.97 -5.50 -0.77
C LEU A 207 3.73 -5.94 0.01
N THR A 208 3.06 -5.01 0.69
CA THR A 208 1.79 -5.27 1.37
C THR A 208 0.71 -5.68 0.36
N ALA A 209 0.61 -5.02 -0.78
CA ALA A 209 -0.34 -5.38 -1.84
C ALA A 209 -0.07 -6.79 -2.40
N VAL A 210 1.20 -7.15 -2.60
CA VAL A 210 1.61 -8.49 -3.04
C VAL A 210 1.25 -9.54 -1.99
N TYR A 211 1.57 -9.31 -0.72
CA TYR A 211 1.21 -10.20 0.38
C TYR A 211 -0.29 -10.45 0.47
N LEU A 212 -1.09 -9.37 0.41
CA LEU A 212 -2.56 -9.47 0.43
C LEU A 212 -3.09 -10.26 -0.77
N LYS A 213 -2.52 -10.05 -1.96
CA LYS A 213 -2.89 -10.79 -3.18
C LYS A 213 -2.62 -12.30 -3.03
N ILE A 214 -1.46 -12.68 -2.48
CA ILE A 214 -1.12 -14.08 -2.19
C ILE A 214 -2.12 -14.69 -1.21
N ARG A 215 -2.54 -13.92 -0.20
CA ARG A 215 -3.55 -14.32 0.79
C ARG A 215 -5.00 -14.25 0.28
N LYS A 216 -5.21 -14.00 -1.02
CA LYS A 216 -6.54 -13.83 -1.66
C LYS A 216 -7.39 -12.75 -0.96
N MET A 217 -6.74 -11.70 -0.45
CA MET A 217 -7.38 -10.54 0.17
C MET A 217 -7.43 -9.35 -0.80
N PRO A 218 -8.35 -8.39 -0.61
CA PRO A 218 -8.46 -7.23 -1.50
C PRO A 218 -7.23 -6.31 -1.37
N ALA A 219 -6.34 -6.36 -2.35
CA ALA A 219 -5.06 -5.63 -2.39
C ALA A 219 -5.11 -4.29 -3.15
N GLY A 220 -6.24 -4.01 -3.83
CA GLY A 220 -6.30 -2.94 -4.82
C GLY A 220 -6.05 -1.52 -4.30
N ARG A 221 -6.42 -1.22 -3.05
CA ARG A 221 -6.17 0.08 -2.42
C ARG A 221 -4.67 0.31 -2.17
N PHE A 222 -3.97 -0.70 -1.63
CA PHE A 222 -2.53 -0.63 -1.38
C PHE A 222 -1.71 -0.48 -2.66
N ARG A 223 -2.14 -1.13 -3.75
CA ARG A 223 -1.52 -0.98 -5.06
C ARG A 223 -1.61 0.45 -5.58
N ASP A 224 -2.78 1.08 -5.46
CA ASP A 224 -2.99 2.43 -5.97
C ASP A 224 -2.23 3.47 -5.11
N VAL A 225 -2.17 3.26 -3.80
CA VAL A 225 -1.33 4.07 -2.89
C VAL A 225 0.15 3.89 -3.23
N ALA A 226 0.62 2.66 -3.47
CA ALA A 226 2.00 2.40 -3.88
C ALA A 226 2.36 3.13 -5.18
N LEU A 227 1.50 3.04 -6.20
CA LEU A 227 1.72 3.71 -7.47
C LEU A 227 1.73 5.24 -7.32
N PHE A 228 0.81 5.79 -6.53
CA PHE A 228 0.78 7.22 -6.24
C PHE A 228 2.07 7.71 -5.58
N LEU A 229 2.52 7.02 -4.53
CA LEU A 229 3.76 7.31 -3.83
C LEU A 229 4.99 7.24 -4.73
N PHE A 230 5.03 6.21 -5.58
CA PHE A 230 6.12 6.05 -6.54
C PHE A 230 6.18 7.24 -7.51
N ILE A 231 5.04 7.62 -8.09
CA ILE A 231 4.95 8.75 -9.01
C ILE A 231 5.34 10.06 -8.31
N CYS A 232 4.88 10.29 -7.07
CA CYS A 232 5.28 11.45 -6.28
C CYS A 232 6.79 11.51 -6.03
N GLY A 233 7.38 10.40 -5.59
CA GLY A 233 8.82 10.30 -5.32
C GLY A 233 9.64 10.48 -6.59
N ALA A 234 9.25 9.82 -7.68
CA ALA A 234 9.90 9.94 -8.98
C ALA A 234 9.82 11.38 -9.53
N TRP A 235 8.63 12.00 -9.40
CA TRP A 235 8.46 13.42 -9.77
C TRP A 235 9.42 14.32 -9.01
N LEU A 236 9.46 14.23 -7.68
CA LEU A 236 10.31 15.10 -6.84
C LEU A 236 11.80 14.88 -7.12
N ILE A 237 12.25 13.66 -7.37
CA ILE A 237 13.65 13.38 -7.72
C ILE A 237 13.99 13.97 -9.09
N THR A 238 13.16 13.72 -10.10
CA THR A 238 13.41 14.19 -11.47
C THR A 238 13.24 15.69 -11.62
N ASP A 239 12.51 16.35 -10.72
CA ASP A 239 12.37 17.82 -10.64
C ASP A 239 13.53 18.48 -9.88
N SER A 240 14.36 17.69 -9.20
CA SER A 240 15.47 18.19 -8.39
C SER A 240 16.69 18.52 -9.25
N PRO A 241 17.37 19.68 -8.99
CA PRO A 241 18.63 20.03 -9.64
C PRO A 241 19.72 18.95 -9.50
N VAL A 242 19.73 18.23 -8.37
CA VAL A 242 20.75 17.19 -8.11
C VAL A 242 20.77 16.11 -9.19
N ILE A 243 19.61 15.69 -9.69
CA ILE A 243 19.58 14.62 -10.71
C ILE A 243 20.19 15.09 -12.04
N GLN A 244 20.09 16.40 -12.34
CA GLN A 244 20.64 16.98 -13.57
C GLN A 244 22.16 16.87 -13.61
N MET A 245 22.84 16.94 -12.46
CA MET A 245 24.29 16.81 -12.35
C MET A 245 24.82 15.40 -12.68
N TYR A 246 23.99 14.37 -12.55
CA TYR A 246 24.36 12.97 -12.78
C TYR A 246 23.90 12.42 -14.13
N THR A 247 23.36 13.25 -15.00
CA THR A 247 22.87 12.84 -16.32
C THR A 247 23.50 13.66 -17.44
N SER A 248 23.85 12.99 -18.54
CA SER A 248 24.22 13.67 -19.79
C SER A 248 23.04 14.29 -20.53
N HIS A 249 21.81 14.05 -20.04
CA HIS A 249 20.58 14.50 -20.71
C HIS A 249 19.63 15.19 -19.72
N PRO A 250 19.98 16.37 -19.16
CA PRO A 250 19.18 17.05 -18.16
C PRO A 250 17.78 17.44 -18.66
N ALA A 251 17.62 17.77 -19.95
CA ALA A 251 16.31 18.04 -20.54
C ALA A 251 15.35 16.83 -20.45
N ALA A 252 15.90 15.60 -20.57
CA ALA A 252 15.09 14.39 -20.44
C ALA A 252 14.53 14.21 -19.03
N THR A 253 15.31 14.50 -18.00
CA THR A 253 14.83 14.41 -16.61
C THR A 253 13.72 15.41 -16.33
N CYS A 254 13.82 16.62 -16.86
CA CYS A 254 12.76 17.62 -16.79
C CYS A 254 11.48 17.15 -17.48
N ILE A 255 11.56 16.58 -18.69
CA ILE A 255 10.41 16.04 -19.41
C ILE A 255 9.75 14.92 -18.61
N ILE A 256 10.54 13.99 -18.06
CA ILE A 256 10.03 12.91 -17.19
C ILE A 256 9.31 13.48 -15.96
N SER A 257 9.89 14.52 -15.33
CA SER A 257 9.26 15.21 -14.20
C SER A 257 7.86 15.72 -14.54
N PHE A 258 7.67 16.38 -15.68
CA PHE A 258 6.36 16.87 -16.12
C PHE A 258 5.36 15.73 -16.37
N TYR A 259 5.78 14.64 -17.02
CA TYR A 259 4.89 13.47 -17.23
C TYR A 259 4.49 12.83 -15.91
N MET A 260 5.40 12.71 -14.94
CA MET A 260 5.07 12.20 -13.60
C MET A 260 4.05 13.11 -12.92
N PHE A 261 4.25 14.43 -12.99
CA PHE A 261 3.31 15.40 -12.42
C PHE A 261 1.93 15.35 -13.08
N MET A 262 1.86 15.33 -14.42
CA MET A 262 0.59 15.26 -15.15
C MET A 262 -0.21 14.01 -14.85
N THR A 263 0.45 12.89 -14.54
CA THR A 263 -0.20 11.62 -14.25
C THR A 263 -0.48 11.35 -12.77
N LEU A 264 -0.06 12.26 -11.88
CA LEU A 264 -0.16 12.14 -10.42
C LEU A 264 -1.60 11.86 -9.94
N ALA A 265 -2.60 12.49 -10.56
CA ALA A 265 -3.99 12.33 -10.18
C ALA A 265 -4.58 10.95 -10.50
N VAL A 266 -4.04 10.23 -11.48
CA VAL A 266 -4.60 8.97 -11.99
C VAL A 266 -4.70 7.89 -10.90
N PRO A 267 -3.63 7.54 -10.15
CA PRO A 267 -3.73 6.57 -9.07
C PRO A 267 -4.70 7.00 -7.97
N MET A 268 -4.79 8.32 -7.71
CA MET A 268 -5.71 8.86 -6.71
C MET A 268 -7.17 8.70 -7.11
N LEU A 269 -7.50 8.91 -8.38
CA LEU A 269 -8.84 8.67 -8.91
C LEU A 269 -9.18 7.18 -8.89
N HIS A 270 -8.23 6.30 -9.21
CA HIS A 270 -8.41 4.85 -9.08
C HIS A 270 -8.62 4.42 -7.63
N PHE A 271 -7.88 5.01 -6.69
CA PHE A 271 -8.07 4.78 -5.27
C PHE A 271 -9.48 5.22 -4.83
N ALA A 272 -9.91 6.44 -5.22
CA ALA A 272 -11.24 6.93 -4.91
C ALA A 272 -12.35 6.02 -5.42
N GLN A 273 -12.24 5.46 -6.63
CA GLN A 273 -13.21 4.51 -7.19
C GLN A 273 -13.36 3.23 -6.38
N LYS A 274 -12.31 2.80 -5.67
CA LYS A 274 -12.33 1.59 -4.84
C LYS A 274 -12.91 1.81 -3.44
N MET A 275 -13.25 3.06 -3.11
CA MET A 275 -13.98 3.37 -1.89
C MET A 275 -15.44 2.95 -2.02
N ARG A 276 -16.00 2.34 -0.97
CA ARG A 276 -17.41 1.91 -0.86
C ARG A 276 -18.19 2.02 -2.19
N ASN A 277 -19.26 2.80 -2.21
CA ASN A 277 -20.14 2.95 -3.39
C ASN A 277 -19.61 3.91 -4.48
N MET A 278 -18.33 4.33 -4.43
CA MET A 278 -17.77 5.31 -5.38
C MET A 278 -17.65 4.76 -6.81
N LYS A 279 -17.55 3.44 -6.99
CA LYS A 279 -17.48 2.78 -8.31
C LYS A 279 -18.63 3.14 -9.24
N LYS A 280 -19.81 3.50 -8.71
CA LYS A 280 -20.98 3.92 -9.50
C LYS A 280 -20.80 5.26 -10.23
N TYR A 281 -19.87 6.10 -9.78
CA TYR A 281 -19.62 7.42 -10.37
C TYR A 281 -18.68 7.32 -11.56
N ARG A 282 -19.25 7.14 -12.75
CA ARG A 282 -18.49 7.04 -14.02
C ARG A 282 -17.66 8.29 -14.33
N ILE A 283 -18.00 9.43 -13.74
CA ILE A 283 -17.26 10.68 -13.94
C ILE A 283 -15.79 10.57 -13.49
N LEU A 284 -15.46 9.72 -12.52
CA LEU A 284 -14.07 9.48 -12.13
C LEU A 284 -13.25 8.84 -13.25
N ASN A 285 -13.87 7.98 -14.08
CA ASN A 285 -13.21 7.44 -15.27
C ASN A 285 -12.95 8.52 -16.32
N VAL A 286 -13.88 9.47 -16.47
CA VAL A 286 -13.69 10.61 -17.37
C VAL A 286 -12.46 11.42 -16.93
N GLY A 287 -12.28 11.62 -15.62
CA GLY A 287 -11.08 12.26 -15.08
C GLY A 287 -9.79 11.55 -15.46
N ILE A 288 -9.74 10.24 -15.28
CA ILE A 288 -8.57 9.43 -15.62
C ILE A 288 -8.21 9.60 -17.12
N VAL A 289 -9.22 9.50 -17.98
CA VAL A 289 -9.03 9.66 -19.44
C VAL A 289 -8.54 11.08 -19.77
N LEU A 290 -9.11 12.10 -19.12
CA LEU A 290 -8.70 13.48 -19.36
C LEU A 290 -7.26 13.77 -18.91
N PHE A 291 -6.78 13.17 -17.81
CA PHE A 291 -5.37 13.33 -17.42
C PHE A 291 -4.42 12.68 -18.42
N TYR A 292 -4.73 11.47 -18.92
CA TYR A 292 -3.92 10.85 -19.97
C TYR A 292 -3.97 11.65 -21.27
N PHE A 293 -5.13 12.17 -21.64
CA PHE A 293 -5.30 12.98 -22.84
C PHE A 293 -4.55 14.33 -22.71
N ASN A 294 -4.59 14.95 -21.53
CA ASN A 294 -3.79 16.14 -21.22
C ASN A 294 -2.29 15.87 -21.39
N ALA A 295 -1.78 14.77 -20.82
CA ALA A 295 -0.37 14.40 -20.95
C ALA A 295 0.02 14.14 -22.43
N LEU A 296 -0.84 13.49 -23.19
CA LEU A 296 -0.62 13.23 -24.61
C LEU A 296 -0.59 14.52 -25.43
N ILE A 297 -1.57 15.41 -25.25
CA ILE A 297 -1.63 16.69 -25.99
C ILE A 297 -0.43 17.55 -25.64
N GLN A 298 -0.12 17.74 -24.35
CA GLN A 298 1.03 18.55 -23.96
C GLN A 298 2.33 17.96 -24.49
N GLY A 299 2.47 16.62 -24.52
CA GLY A 299 3.61 15.97 -25.13
C GLY A 299 3.75 16.24 -26.63
N ILE A 300 2.65 16.20 -27.37
CA ILE A 300 2.64 16.50 -28.81
C ILE A 300 3.00 17.97 -29.05
N LEU A 301 2.40 18.90 -28.31
CA LEU A 301 2.66 20.35 -28.47
C LEU A 301 4.10 20.70 -28.15
N ASN A 302 4.67 20.07 -27.09
CA ASN A 302 6.08 20.24 -26.75
C ASN A 302 6.99 19.63 -27.83
N TYR A 303 6.69 18.43 -28.33
CA TYR A 303 7.45 17.79 -29.40
C TYR A 303 7.45 18.60 -30.70
N LEU A 304 6.34 19.26 -31.02
CA LEU A 304 6.22 20.17 -32.19
C LEU A 304 6.87 21.51 -31.95
N GLY A 305 7.37 21.80 -30.74
CA GLY A 305 8.01 23.07 -30.38
C GLY A 305 7.04 24.25 -30.32
N VAL A 306 5.72 23.99 -30.15
CA VAL A 306 4.70 25.05 -30.06
C VAL A 306 4.70 25.72 -28.70
N PHE A 307 4.77 24.89 -27.62
CA PHE A 307 4.79 25.33 -26.21
C PHE A 307 5.73 24.48 -25.39
N GLU A 308 6.42 25.08 -24.45
CA GLU A 308 7.10 24.32 -23.39
C GLU A 308 6.08 23.73 -22.38
N PHE A 309 6.45 22.63 -21.68
CA PHE A 309 5.59 22.07 -20.64
C PHE A 309 5.26 23.07 -19.54
N ILE A 310 6.20 23.98 -19.22
CA ILE A 310 6.01 24.97 -18.18
C ILE A 310 4.91 25.96 -18.56
N ASP A 311 4.81 26.33 -19.84
CA ASP A 311 3.76 27.24 -20.34
C ASP A 311 2.37 26.62 -20.25
N MET A 312 2.30 25.27 -20.36
CA MET A 312 1.05 24.52 -20.30
C MET A 312 0.71 24.01 -18.87
N LEU A 313 1.58 24.28 -17.90
CA LEU A 313 1.46 23.76 -16.52
C LEU A 313 0.14 24.18 -15.85
N PHE A 314 -0.35 25.39 -16.15
CA PHE A 314 -1.61 25.91 -15.62
C PHE A 314 -2.81 25.03 -16.01
N VAL A 315 -2.81 24.39 -17.18
CA VAL A 315 -3.88 23.48 -17.61
C VAL A 315 -3.93 22.25 -16.68
N THR A 316 -2.77 21.68 -16.40
CA THR A 316 -2.67 20.55 -15.45
C THR A 316 -3.14 20.95 -14.06
N HIS A 317 -2.76 22.13 -13.56
CA HIS A 317 -3.19 22.66 -12.27
C HIS A 317 -4.72 22.82 -12.20
N ILE A 318 -5.33 23.41 -13.25
CA ILE A 318 -6.79 23.56 -13.33
C ILE A 318 -7.49 22.19 -13.31
N LEU A 319 -6.98 21.21 -14.08
CA LEU A 319 -7.52 19.86 -14.08
C LEU A 319 -7.40 19.21 -12.70
N LEU A 320 -6.24 19.29 -12.05
CA LEU A 320 -6.04 18.79 -10.69
C LEU A 320 -7.06 19.39 -9.73
N TRP A 321 -7.24 20.70 -9.76
CA TRP A 321 -8.16 21.41 -8.89
C TRP A 321 -9.61 20.98 -9.11
N ILE A 322 -10.07 20.90 -10.36
CA ILE A 322 -11.43 20.45 -10.71
C ILE A 322 -11.68 19.02 -10.19
N TRP A 323 -10.75 18.10 -10.41
CA TRP A 323 -10.95 16.70 -10.05
C TRP A 323 -10.80 16.44 -8.56
N VAL A 324 -10.00 17.21 -7.85
CA VAL A 324 -9.97 17.20 -6.39
C VAL A 324 -11.33 17.63 -5.82
N TRP A 325 -11.92 18.71 -6.34
CA TRP A 325 -13.24 19.18 -5.94
C TRP A 325 -14.36 18.17 -6.26
N ILE A 326 -14.38 17.62 -7.47
CA ILE A 326 -15.35 16.58 -7.84
C ILE A 326 -15.24 15.40 -6.89
N SER A 327 -14.03 14.92 -6.62
CA SER A 327 -13.81 13.79 -5.70
C SER A 327 -14.28 14.12 -4.28
N ALA A 328 -13.98 15.30 -3.77
CA ALA A 328 -14.42 15.76 -2.46
C ALA A 328 -15.97 15.83 -2.34
N VAL A 329 -16.64 16.39 -3.35
CA VAL A 329 -18.11 16.47 -3.39
C VAL A 329 -18.75 15.07 -3.44
N LEU A 330 -18.19 14.16 -4.23
CA LEU A 330 -18.70 12.79 -4.33
C LEU A 330 -18.50 12.02 -3.02
N LEU A 331 -17.34 12.15 -2.39
CA LEU A 331 -17.05 11.57 -1.07
C LEU A 331 -18.01 12.12 0.00
N TRP A 332 -18.21 13.42 0.03
CA TRP A 332 -19.16 14.06 0.95
C TRP A 332 -20.60 13.60 0.74
N LYS A 333 -21.03 13.43 -0.52
CA LYS A 333 -22.35 12.88 -0.87
C LYS A 333 -22.55 11.45 -0.35
N GLU A 334 -21.53 10.60 -0.45
CA GLU A 334 -21.60 9.24 0.08
C GLU A 334 -21.52 9.22 1.62
N TYR A 335 -20.69 10.06 2.22
CA TYR A 335 -20.61 10.21 3.67
C TYR A 335 -21.95 10.64 4.30
N ARG A 336 -22.67 11.56 3.65
CA ARG A 336 -24.00 11.97 4.13
C ARG A 336 -25.03 10.84 4.11
N LYS A 337 -24.89 9.87 3.21
CA LYS A 337 -25.81 8.72 3.12
C LYS A 337 -25.50 7.66 4.16
N ASP A 338 -24.23 7.43 4.41
CA ASP A 338 -23.74 6.41 5.34
C ASP A 338 -22.47 6.93 6.04
N PRO A 339 -22.64 7.59 7.22
CA PRO A 339 -21.51 8.15 7.97
C PRO A 339 -20.62 7.07 8.56
N ALA A 340 -19.62 6.65 7.81
CA ALA A 340 -18.63 5.68 8.25
C ALA A 340 -17.29 6.37 8.60
N LYS A 341 -16.57 5.80 9.56
CA LYS A 341 -15.29 6.35 10.05
C LYS A 341 -14.22 6.41 8.96
N ASP A 342 -14.13 5.37 8.14
CA ASP A 342 -13.21 5.28 7.00
C ASP A 342 -13.43 6.42 5.99
N LEU A 343 -14.68 6.69 5.64
CA LEU A 343 -15.01 7.77 4.70
C LEU A 343 -14.68 9.16 5.26
N ARG A 344 -14.85 9.37 6.57
CA ARG A 344 -14.48 10.62 7.26
C ARG A 344 -12.97 10.87 7.20
N ASN A 345 -12.16 9.86 7.48
CA ASN A 345 -10.70 9.97 7.46
C ASN A 345 -10.18 10.30 6.05
N ILE A 346 -10.75 9.67 5.03
CA ILE A 346 -10.42 9.92 3.64
C ILE A 346 -10.84 11.34 3.22
N MET A 347 -12.01 11.82 3.63
CA MET A 347 -12.43 13.19 3.38
C MET A 347 -11.45 14.20 4.01
N ALA A 348 -11.03 13.97 5.25
CA ALA A 348 -10.02 14.81 5.91
C ALA A 348 -8.71 14.81 5.13
N ALA A 349 -8.25 13.65 4.67
CA ALA A 349 -7.04 13.51 3.85
C ALA A 349 -7.15 14.29 2.53
N TYR A 350 -8.25 14.16 1.80
CA TYR A 350 -8.50 14.93 0.56
C TYR A 350 -8.56 16.43 0.81
N THR A 351 -9.14 16.87 1.93
CA THR A 351 -9.20 18.29 2.31
C THR A 351 -7.78 18.84 2.52
N ILE A 352 -6.91 18.08 3.21
CA ILE A 352 -5.53 18.50 3.46
C ILE A 352 -4.76 18.69 2.15
N VAL A 353 -4.81 17.71 1.23
CA VAL A 353 -4.15 17.82 -0.08
C VAL A 353 -4.73 18.97 -0.89
N SER A 354 -6.04 19.19 -0.84
CA SER A 354 -6.70 20.28 -1.55
C SER A 354 -6.22 21.65 -1.05
N VAL A 355 -6.20 21.83 0.26
CA VAL A 355 -5.78 23.10 0.89
C VAL A 355 -4.29 23.34 0.63
N SER A 356 -3.43 22.33 0.80
CA SER A 356 -2.00 22.46 0.53
C SER A 356 -1.71 22.72 -0.95
N GLY A 357 -2.46 22.09 -1.86
CA GLY A 357 -2.34 22.32 -3.30
C GLY A 357 -2.76 23.74 -3.69
N ILE A 358 -3.89 24.25 -3.17
CA ILE A 358 -4.33 25.62 -3.42
C ILE A 358 -3.30 26.61 -2.86
N LEU A 359 -2.81 26.39 -1.63
CA LEU A 359 -1.79 27.24 -1.03
C LEU A 359 -0.51 27.25 -1.86
N ALA A 360 -0.05 26.10 -2.32
CA ALA A 360 1.13 25.99 -3.19
C ALA A 360 0.94 26.77 -4.51
N LEU A 361 -0.24 26.67 -5.13
CA LEU A 361 -0.57 27.42 -6.35
C LEU A 361 -0.61 28.92 -6.13
N VAL A 362 -1.22 29.39 -5.05
CA VAL A 362 -1.25 30.80 -4.68
C VAL A 362 0.16 31.35 -4.47
N LEU A 363 1.00 30.61 -3.76
CA LEU A 363 2.39 30.99 -3.51
C LEU A 363 3.22 31.03 -4.80
N TYR A 364 2.98 30.10 -5.71
CA TYR A 364 3.66 30.08 -7.00
C TYR A 364 3.24 31.24 -7.90
N TRP A 365 1.91 31.42 -8.13
CA TRP A 365 1.41 32.37 -9.12
C TRP A 365 1.35 33.83 -8.64
N LEU A 366 1.10 34.08 -7.34
CA LEU A 366 0.98 35.43 -6.79
C LEU A 366 2.27 35.94 -6.15
N PHE A 367 3.04 35.08 -5.53
CA PHE A 367 4.21 35.45 -4.74
C PHE A 367 5.54 34.97 -5.35
N GLN A 368 5.51 34.19 -6.42
CA GLN A 368 6.69 33.63 -7.11
C GLN A 368 7.66 32.91 -6.16
N ILE A 369 7.13 32.29 -5.09
CA ILE A 369 7.93 31.61 -4.08
C ILE A 369 8.42 30.26 -4.63
N SER A 370 9.73 30.08 -4.69
CA SER A 370 10.38 28.88 -5.25
C SER A 370 10.10 27.59 -4.47
N TYR A 371 9.69 27.70 -3.20
CA TYR A 371 9.46 26.53 -2.31
C TYR A 371 8.03 25.98 -2.33
N TYR A 372 7.17 26.39 -3.26
CA TYR A 372 5.78 25.93 -3.38
C TYR A 372 5.66 24.39 -3.45
N GLY A 373 6.62 23.73 -4.11
CA GLY A 373 6.65 22.28 -4.24
C GLY A 373 6.80 21.55 -2.89
N ALA A 374 7.56 22.11 -1.95
CA ALA A 374 7.71 21.56 -0.61
C ALA A 374 6.40 21.59 0.19
N ILE A 375 5.61 22.66 0.07
CA ILE A 375 4.31 22.80 0.73
C ILE A 375 3.31 21.77 0.19
N PHE A 376 3.29 21.58 -1.13
CA PHE A 376 2.46 20.57 -1.75
C PHE A 376 2.89 19.15 -1.34
N ALA A 377 4.19 18.87 -1.31
CA ALA A 377 4.75 17.57 -0.88
C ALA A 377 4.41 17.26 0.58
N LEU A 378 4.41 18.25 1.47
CA LEU A 378 3.96 18.10 2.86
C LEU A 378 2.47 17.77 2.96
N GLY A 379 1.64 18.43 2.15
CA GLY A 379 0.22 18.09 2.07
C GLY A 379 -0.02 16.65 1.61
N ILE A 380 0.74 16.21 0.60
CA ILE A 380 0.73 14.81 0.14
C ILE A 380 1.19 13.87 1.26
N LEU A 381 2.24 14.18 1.98
CA LEU A 381 2.72 13.36 3.09
C LEU A 381 1.66 13.20 4.19
N ALA A 382 1.03 14.30 4.60
CA ALA A 382 -0.06 14.27 5.58
C ALA A 382 -1.26 13.46 5.09
N PHE A 383 -1.65 13.62 3.82
CA PHE A 383 -2.67 12.81 3.16
C PHE A 383 -2.34 11.31 3.24
N LEU A 384 -1.11 10.95 2.92
CA LEU A 384 -0.66 9.56 2.90
C LEU A 384 -0.68 8.91 4.27
N VAL A 385 -0.24 9.63 5.30
CA VAL A 385 -0.28 9.13 6.68
C VAL A 385 -1.71 8.81 7.09
N LEU A 386 -2.67 9.68 6.78
CA LEU A 386 -4.08 9.43 7.10
C LEU A 386 -4.64 8.23 6.32
N ILE A 387 -4.31 8.10 5.04
CA ILE A 387 -4.76 6.96 4.22
C ILE A 387 -4.11 5.65 4.67
N LEU A 388 -2.83 5.67 4.98
CA LEU A 388 -2.11 4.49 5.44
C LEU A 388 -2.64 4.04 6.81
N ALA A 389 -2.85 4.98 7.73
CA ALA A 389 -3.47 4.70 9.04
C ALA A 389 -4.85 4.07 8.89
N ASP A 390 -5.70 4.61 8.00
CA ASP A 390 -7.02 4.05 7.70
C ASP A 390 -6.93 2.66 7.07
N ALA A 391 -6.00 2.47 6.11
CA ALA A 391 -5.79 1.17 5.46
C ALA A 391 -5.31 0.10 6.45
N VAL A 392 -4.40 0.43 7.36
CA VAL A 392 -3.91 -0.46 8.42
C VAL A 392 -5.02 -0.79 9.42
N ALA A 393 -5.81 0.20 9.85
CA ALA A 393 -6.94 -0.01 10.74
C ALA A 393 -7.98 -0.97 10.13
N ASN A 394 -8.36 -0.74 8.87
CA ASN A 394 -9.28 -1.61 8.14
C ASN A 394 -8.72 -3.02 7.93
N LEU A 395 -7.41 -3.17 7.72
CA LEU A 395 -6.76 -4.48 7.60
C LEU A 395 -6.82 -5.24 8.93
N ALA A 396 -6.50 -4.57 10.04
CA ALA A 396 -6.56 -5.17 11.38
C ALA A 396 -7.97 -5.65 11.73
N GLU A 397 -9.00 -4.85 11.41
CA GLU A 397 -10.41 -5.21 11.60
C GLU A 397 -10.82 -6.43 10.75
N ASN A 398 -10.40 -6.47 9.48
CA ASN A 398 -10.68 -7.62 8.60
C ASN A 398 -9.99 -8.91 9.06
N ILE A 399 -8.75 -8.83 9.56
CA ILE A 399 -8.04 -9.99 10.12
C ILE A 399 -8.76 -10.49 11.36
N HIS A 400 -9.15 -9.59 12.26
CA HIS A 400 -9.86 -9.94 13.47
C HIS A 400 -11.20 -10.62 13.17
N PHE A 401 -12.00 -10.04 12.26
CA PHE A 401 -13.26 -10.63 11.83
C PHE A 401 -13.09 -12.04 11.25
N ARG A 402 -12.06 -12.27 10.41
CA ARG A 402 -11.77 -13.61 9.87
C ARG A 402 -11.37 -14.60 10.95
N THR A 403 -10.57 -14.16 11.91
CA THR A 403 -10.17 -15.02 13.04
C THR A 403 -11.35 -15.39 13.92
N GLU A 404 -12.24 -14.42 14.20
CA GLU A 404 -13.50 -14.70 14.91
C GLU A 404 -14.39 -15.68 14.13
N MET A 405 -14.57 -15.46 12.82
CA MET A 405 -15.37 -16.35 11.98
C MET A 405 -14.81 -17.78 11.94
N GLN A 406 -13.49 -17.93 11.82
CA GLN A 406 -12.85 -19.25 11.88
C GLN A 406 -13.05 -19.93 13.24
N ALA A 407 -12.97 -19.15 14.33
CA ALA A 407 -13.25 -19.66 15.67
C ALA A 407 -14.72 -20.08 15.82
N TYR A 408 -15.66 -19.28 15.30
CA TYR A 408 -17.08 -19.64 15.26
C TYR A 408 -17.35 -20.89 14.40
N GLU A 409 -16.73 -20.98 13.23
CA GLU A 409 -16.86 -22.16 12.36
C GLU A 409 -16.35 -23.43 13.04
N ARG A 410 -15.23 -23.37 13.78
CA ARG A 410 -14.75 -24.51 14.58
C ARG A 410 -15.72 -24.87 15.68
N LEU A 411 -16.20 -23.89 16.45
CA LEU A 411 -17.18 -24.12 17.51
C LEU A 411 -18.51 -24.69 16.99
N MET A 412 -18.89 -24.42 15.76
CA MET A 412 -20.08 -24.97 15.11
C MET A 412 -19.88 -26.38 14.56
N LYS A 413 -18.63 -26.77 14.24
CA LYS A 413 -18.32 -28.03 13.57
C LYS A 413 -17.63 -29.06 14.47
N GLU A 414 -17.06 -28.66 15.61
CA GLU A 414 -16.34 -29.53 16.54
C GLU A 414 -17.07 -29.58 17.89
N ASP A 415 -17.05 -30.75 18.50
CA ASP A 415 -17.53 -30.93 19.87
C ASP A 415 -16.48 -30.41 20.87
N SER A 416 -16.89 -29.51 21.74
CA SER A 416 -15.97 -28.81 22.66
C SER A 416 -15.33 -29.68 23.75
N MET A 417 -15.87 -30.86 24.00
CA MET A 417 -15.38 -31.79 25.02
C MET A 417 -14.38 -32.80 24.45
N THR A 418 -14.68 -33.35 23.28
CA THR A 418 -13.89 -34.41 22.66
C THR A 418 -12.94 -33.90 21.59
N GLY A 419 -13.21 -32.70 21.00
CA GLY A 419 -12.49 -32.18 19.84
C GLY A 419 -12.87 -32.84 18.52
N MET A 420 -13.69 -33.88 18.55
CA MET A 420 -14.20 -34.54 17.34
C MET A 420 -15.17 -33.63 16.57
N PRO A 421 -15.28 -33.80 15.24
CA PRO A 421 -16.38 -33.21 14.49
C PRO A 421 -17.73 -33.59 15.10
N ASN A 422 -18.64 -32.63 15.17
CA ASN A 422 -19.96 -32.85 15.74
C ASN A 422 -20.97 -33.38 14.71
N ARG A 423 -22.25 -33.36 15.03
CA ARG A 423 -23.33 -33.87 14.20
C ARG A 423 -23.46 -33.19 12.83
N GLU A 424 -23.19 -31.86 12.73
CA GLU A 424 -23.37 -31.13 11.48
C GLU A 424 -22.43 -31.60 10.36
N PRO A 425 -21.10 -31.70 10.56
CA PRO A 425 -20.19 -32.32 9.59
C PRO A 425 -20.53 -33.78 9.25
N PHE A 426 -21.00 -34.57 10.22
CA PHE A 426 -21.44 -35.94 9.98
C PHE A 426 -22.62 -35.99 9.01
N GLU A 427 -23.70 -35.29 9.28
CA GLU A 427 -24.88 -35.26 8.40
C GLU A 427 -24.56 -34.72 7.00
N LYS A 428 -23.66 -33.74 6.92
CA LYS A 428 -23.20 -33.22 5.63
C LYS A 428 -22.41 -34.26 4.83
N LEU A 429 -21.56 -35.04 5.49
CA LEU A 429 -20.82 -36.13 4.85
C LEU A 429 -21.79 -37.22 4.37
N ILE A 430 -22.72 -37.65 5.23
CA ILE A 430 -23.71 -38.67 4.89
C ILE A 430 -24.59 -38.23 3.69
N ALA A 431 -24.99 -36.96 3.62
CA ALA A 431 -25.77 -36.45 2.51
C ALA A 431 -25.00 -36.47 1.16
N GLY A 432 -23.68 -36.37 1.18
CA GLY A 432 -22.81 -36.43 -0.02
C GLY A 432 -22.29 -37.82 -0.36
N ILE A 433 -22.38 -38.81 0.59
CA ILE A 433 -21.69 -40.08 0.50
C ILE A 433 -22.08 -40.92 -0.73
N ALA A 434 -23.33 -40.81 -1.20
CA ALA A 434 -23.80 -41.55 -2.35
C ALA A 434 -23.06 -41.17 -3.66
N GLN A 435 -22.59 -39.91 -3.74
CA GLN A 435 -21.82 -39.43 -4.89
C GLN A 435 -20.35 -39.87 -4.82
N GLU A 436 -19.80 -40.00 -3.62
CA GLU A 436 -18.41 -40.37 -3.38
C GLU A 436 -18.18 -41.87 -3.32
N ALA A 437 -19.22 -42.65 -2.97
CA ALA A 437 -19.13 -44.10 -2.75
C ALA A 437 -18.64 -44.90 -3.98
N HIS A 438 -18.75 -44.35 -5.18
CA HIS A 438 -18.22 -44.99 -6.41
C HIS A 438 -16.68 -45.03 -6.45
N ASN A 439 -16.01 -44.17 -5.67
CA ASN A 439 -14.55 -44.11 -5.63
C ASN A 439 -13.91 -45.17 -4.70
N TYR A 440 -14.72 -45.88 -3.91
CA TYR A 440 -14.28 -46.79 -2.89
C TYR A 440 -14.85 -48.18 -3.13
N ARG A 441 -14.10 -49.24 -2.70
CA ARG A 441 -14.56 -50.63 -2.77
C ARG A 441 -15.75 -50.83 -1.84
N ASN A 442 -15.64 -50.33 -0.60
CA ASN A 442 -16.72 -50.28 0.36
C ASN A 442 -16.54 -49.12 1.32
N ILE A 443 -17.59 -48.77 2.06
CA ILE A 443 -17.54 -47.79 3.14
C ILE A 443 -18.28 -48.36 4.32
N LEU A 444 -17.61 -48.39 5.48
CA LEU A 444 -18.15 -48.85 6.73
C LEU A 444 -18.68 -47.69 7.55
N LEU A 445 -19.92 -47.78 8.02
CA LEU A 445 -20.52 -46.90 9.02
C LEU A 445 -20.53 -47.62 10.35
N VAL A 446 -20.10 -46.93 11.38
CA VAL A 446 -20.13 -47.41 12.77
C VAL A 446 -20.94 -46.42 13.59
N PHE A 447 -21.92 -46.92 14.35
CA PHE A 447 -22.52 -46.18 15.44
C PHE A 447 -22.07 -46.77 16.78
N MET A 448 -21.86 -45.90 17.77
CA MET A 448 -21.44 -46.27 19.11
C MET A 448 -22.15 -45.41 20.14
N ASP A 449 -22.66 -46.02 21.21
CA ASP A 449 -23.36 -45.36 22.33
C ASP A 449 -22.73 -45.79 23.66
N ILE A 450 -22.55 -44.85 24.58
CA ILE A 450 -21.98 -45.13 25.92
C ILE A 450 -23.09 -45.65 26.84
N ILE A 451 -22.94 -46.88 27.28
CA ILE A 451 -23.90 -47.53 28.17
C ILE A 451 -23.81 -46.94 29.58
N HIS A 452 -24.96 -46.65 30.19
CA HIS A 452 -25.10 -46.16 31.57
C HIS A 452 -24.48 -44.75 31.85
N LEU A 453 -24.15 -43.96 30.86
CA LEU A 453 -23.58 -42.61 31.07
C LEU A 453 -24.46 -41.76 31.98
N ARG A 454 -25.80 -41.81 31.82
CA ARG A 454 -26.74 -41.04 32.66
C ARG A 454 -26.68 -41.47 34.11
N ARG A 455 -26.54 -42.77 34.38
CA ARG A 455 -26.42 -43.32 35.72
C ARG A 455 -25.12 -42.86 36.39
N VAL A 456 -23.99 -42.94 35.68
CA VAL A 456 -22.69 -42.46 36.16
C VAL A 456 -22.74 -40.95 36.47
N ASN A 457 -23.36 -40.17 35.62
CA ASN A 457 -23.53 -38.72 35.84
C ASN A 457 -24.37 -38.43 37.12
N HIS A 458 -25.36 -39.27 37.42
CA HIS A 458 -26.25 -39.09 38.57
C HIS A 458 -25.60 -39.60 39.87
N GLU A 459 -24.98 -40.77 39.85
CA GLU A 459 -24.46 -41.45 41.04
C GLU A 459 -23.05 -40.99 41.45
N ILE A 460 -22.19 -40.67 40.48
CA ILE A 460 -20.77 -40.34 40.72
C ILE A 460 -20.49 -38.85 40.44
N GLY A 461 -21.23 -38.28 39.50
CA GLY A 461 -21.08 -36.87 39.13
C GLY A 461 -20.66 -36.64 37.67
N ARG A 462 -20.89 -35.43 37.18
CA ARG A 462 -20.67 -35.06 35.78
C ARG A 462 -19.22 -35.19 35.31
N THR A 463 -18.25 -34.97 36.19
CA THR A 463 -16.82 -35.11 35.84
C THR A 463 -16.47 -36.56 35.45
N ALA A 464 -17.08 -37.54 36.10
CA ALA A 464 -16.88 -38.94 35.77
C ALA A 464 -17.45 -39.30 34.38
N GLY A 465 -18.64 -38.77 34.08
CA GLY A 465 -19.24 -38.96 32.77
C GLY A 465 -18.47 -38.25 31.66
N ASP A 466 -17.98 -37.04 31.92
CA ASP A 466 -17.12 -36.31 30.98
C ASP A 466 -15.83 -37.08 30.66
N GLU A 467 -15.20 -37.71 31.67
CA GLU A 467 -14.04 -38.60 31.48
C GLU A 467 -14.38 -39.83 30.62
N MET A 468 -15.55 -40.45 30.84
CA MET A 468 -16.02 -41.56 30.02
C MET A 468 -16.27 -41.15 28.56
N VAL A 469 -16.87 -40.00 28.34
CA VAL A 469 -17.09 -39.45 26.97
C VAL A 469 -15.76 -39.20 26.25
N ILE A 470 -14.79 -38.62 26.93
CA ILE A 470 -13.44 -38.38 26.36
C ILE A 470 -12.73 -39.73 26.08
N ALA A 471 -12.90 -40.70 26.96
CA ALA A 471 -12.32 -42.02 26.78
C ALA A 471 -12.94 -42.77 25.59
N ALA A 472 -14.27 -42.74 25.45
CA ALA A 472 -14.97 -43.32 24.31
C ALA A 472 -14.51 -42.71 22.98
N ALA A 473 -14.37 -41.37 22.94
CA ALA A 473 -13.82 -40.67 21.79
C ALA A 473 -12.42 -41.16 21.41
N ARG A 474 -11.52 -41.26 22.38
CA ARG A 474 -10.15 -41.75 22.17
C ARG A 474 -10.11 -43.23 21.71
N CYS A 475 -10.91 -44.10 22.28
CA CYS A 475 -11.01 -45.48 21.84
C CYS A 475 -11.50 -45.60 20.41
N MET A 476 -12.47 -44.79 20.03
CA MET A 476 -13.00 -44.75 18.67
C MET A 476 -11.98 -44.20 17.66
N GLU A 477 -11.29 -43.12 17.99
CA GLU A 477 -10.23 -42.56 17.14
C GLU A 477 -9.05 -43.51 16.95
N ALA A 478 -8.66 -44.24 18.01
CA ALA A 478 -7.57 -45.22 17.94
C ALA A 478 -7.87 -46.37 16.99
N VAL A 479 -9.15 -46.74 16.81
CA VAL A 479 -9.55 -47.87 15.97
C VAL A 479 -9.90 -47.41 14.54
N PHE A 480 -10.62 -46.30 14.41
CA PHE A 480 -11.22 -45.89 13.14
C PHE A 480 -10.59 -44.63 12.54
N GLY A 481 -9.72 -43.89 13.29
CA GLY A 481 -9.20 -42.61 12.89
C GLY A 481 -8.16 -42.66 11.75
N GLU A 482 -7.45 -43.79 11.60
CA GLU A 482 -6.39 -43.92 10.59
C GLU A 482 -6.94 -43.99 9.15
N HIS A 483 -8.04 -44.70 8.94
CA HIS A 483 -8.67 -44.92 7.64
C HIS A 483 -10.07 -44.29 7.53
N GLY A 484 -10.49 -43.51 8.52
CA GLY A 484 -11.83 -42.96 8.61
C GLY A 484 -11.91 -41.61 9.32
N LYS A 485 -13.14 -41.18 9.53
CA LYS A 485 -13.46 -39.98 10.32
C LYS A 485 -14.43 -40.32 11.42
N CYS A 486 -14.09 -39.92 12.64
CA CYS A 486 -14.92 -40.11 13.81
C CYS A 486 -15.68 -38.83 14.16
N TYR A 487 -16.87 -38.96 14.70
CA TYR A 487 -17.81 -37.89 15.01
C TYR A 487 -18.47 -38.12 16.35
N ARG A 488 -18.76 -37.05 17.10
CA ARG A 488 -19.71 -37.11 18.23
C ARG A 488 -21.03 -36.54 17.79
N ILE A 489 -22.04 -37.39 17.61
CA ILE A 489 -23.34 -37.00 17.04
C ILE A 489 -24.43 -36.75 18.10
N GLY A 490 -24.18 -37.14 19.35
CA GLY A 490 -25.10 -36.94 20.49
C GLY A 490 -24.34 -36.74 21.79
N GLY A 491 -25.03 -36.80 22.90
CA GLY A 491 -24.43 -36.71 24.25
C GLY A 491 -23.52 -37.90 24.58
N ASP A 492 -24.03 -39.08 24.30
CA ASP A 492 -23.46 -40.42 24.49
C ASP A 492 -23.21 -41.17 23.17
N GLU A 493 -23.61 -40.54 22.02
CA GLU A 493 -23.60 -41.16 20.70
C GLU A 493 -22.42 -40.68 19.85
N PHE A 494 -21.75 -41.64 19.21
CA PHE A 494 -20.64 -41.43 18.29
C PHE A 494 -20.90 -42.13 16.96
N ALA A 495 -20.26 -41.63 15.90
CA ALA A 495 -20.25 -42.30 14.60
C ALA A 495 -18.85 -42.29 14.00
N ALA A 496 -18.52 -43.34 13.21
CA ALA A 496 -17.34 -43.36 12.35
C ALA A 496 -17.72 -43.75 10.93
N VAL A 497 -17.03 -43.17 9.96
CA VAL A 497 -17.12 -43.55 8.54
C VAL A 497 -15.73 -43.91 8.09
N VAL A 498 -15.53 -45.18 7.72
CA VAL A 498 -14.24 -45.76 7.31
C VAL A 498 -14.32 -46.10 5.83
N TYR A 499 -13.33 -45.63 5.07
CA TYR A 499 -13.24 -45.86 3.63
C TYR A 499 -12.32 -47.06 3.35
N ASP A 500 -12.77 -47.98 2.50
CA ASP A 500 -12.06 -49.20 2.14
C ASP A 500 -11.50 -49.93 3.38
N PRO A 501 -12.39 -50.42 4.29
CA PRO A 501 -11.96 -51.03 5.54
C PRO A 501 -11.00 -52.19 5.29
N ASP A 502 -9.93 -52.24 6.07
CA ASP A 502 -8.84 -53.23 5.99
C ASP A 502 -9.17 -54.56 6.65
N ALA A 503 -10.30 -54.63 7.34
CA ALA A 503 -10.73 -55.80 8.11
C ALA A 503 -12.26 -55.93 8.13
N ASP A 504 -12.73 -57.12 8.52
CA ASP A 504 -14.14 -57.39 8.77
C ASP A 504 -14.66 -56.69 10.04
N THR A 505 -15.97 -56.55 10.16
CA THR A 505 -16.65 -55.88 11.28
C THR A 505 -16.32 -56.53 12.63
N ASP A 506 -16.17 -57.84 12.68
CA ASP A 506 -15.79 -58.57 13.91
C ASP A 506 -14.40 -58.17 14.40
N VAL A 507 -13.44 -57.98 13.47
CA VAL A 507 -12.09 -57.55 13.81
C VAL A 507 -12.08 -56.12 14.34
N PHE A 508 -12.87 -55.24 13.76
CA PHE A 508 -13.03 -53.86 14.29
C PHE A 508 -13.69 -53.85 15.65
N SER A 509 -14.65 -54.73 15.86
CA SER A 509 -15.30 -54.96 17.16
C SER A 509 -14.29 -55.40 18.21
N GLU A 510 -13.43 -56.41 17.91
CA GLU A 510 -12.38 -56.89 18.81
C GLU A 510 -11.33 -55.79 19.11
N ARG A 511 -10.89 -55.03 18.10
CA ARG A 511 -9.96 -53.91 18.29
C ARG A 511 -10.55 -52.85 19.24
N LEU A 512 -11.84 -52.55 19.12
CA LEU A 512 -12.51 -51.59 19.99
C LEU A 512 -12.60 -52.11 21.42
N ASP A 513 -12.94 -53.41 21.60
CA ASP A 513 -12.97 -54.07 22.90
C ASP A 513 -11.59 -54.07 23.56
N GLU A 514 -10.54 -54.26 22.80
CA GLU A 514 -9.17 -54.19 23.33
C GLU A 514 -8.84 -52.79 23.84
N GLN A 515 -9.17 -51.72 23.09
CA GLN A 515 -8.98 -50.34 23.53
C GLN A 515 -9.78 -50.02 24.80
N ILE A 516 -11.03 -50.49 24.88
CA ILE A 516 -11.89 -50.30 26.05
C ILE A 516 -11.33 -51.10 27.25
N ARG A 517 -10.89 -52.35 27.06
CA ARG A 517 -10.24 -53.14 28.12
C ARG A 517 -8.97 -52.44 28.63
N ASN A 518 -8.15 -51.91 27.74
CA ASN A 518 -6.92 -51.18 28.10
C ASN A 518 -7.23 -49.91 28.90
N TYR A 519 -8.24 -49.17 28.52
CA TYR A 519 -8.72 -48.00 29.28
C TYR A 519 -9.22 -48.44 30.66
N ASN A 520 -10.09 -49.46 30.73
CA ASN A 520 -10.71 -49.95 31.97
C ASN A 520 -9.72 -50.52 32.98
N ARG A 521 -8.55 -51.03 32.53
CA ARG A 521 -7.47 -51.51 33.45
C ARG A 521 -6.82 -50.37 34.23
N ASN A 522 -6.77 -49.18 33.62
CA ASN A 522 -6.04 -48.04 34.16
C ASN A 522 -6.96 -46.92 34.64
N SER A 523 -8.28 -47.07 34.51
CA SER A 523 -9.26 -46.01 34.83
C SER A 523 -10.06 -46.38 36.08
N LYS A 524 -10.45 -45.34 36.81
CA LYS A 524 -11.36 -45.40 37.95
C LYS A 524 -12.81 -45.73 37.53
N TYR A 525 -13.17 -45.31 36.33
CA TYR A 525 -14.53 -45.45 35.80
C TYR A 525 -14.53 -46.45 34.64
N ARG A 526 -15.38 -47.44 34.70
CA ARG A 526 -15.50 -48.44 33.64
C ARG A 526 -16.32 -47.92 32.48
N LEU A 527 -15.71 -47.91 31.30
CA LEU A 527 -16.38 -47.62 30.03
C LEU A 527 -16.98 -48.92 29.47
N SER A 528 -18.27 -48.87 29.09
CA SER A 528 -18.96 -49.91 28.31
C SER A 528 -19.68 -49.18 27.16
N VAL A 529 -19.66 -49.78 25.97
CA VAL A 529 -20.27 -49.19 24.78
C VAL A 529 -21.07 -50.21 23.99
N ALA A 530 -22.22 -49.82 23.50
CA ALA A 530 -22.94 -50.53 22.45
C ALA A 530 -22.44 -50.04 21.08
N ARG A 531 -22.40 -50.92 20.10
CA ARG A 531 -21.93 -50.61 18.74
C ARG A 531 -22.72 -51.35 17.68
N GLY A 532 -22.82 -50.76 16.51
CA GLY A 532 -23.40 -51.37 15.33
C GLY A 532 -22.66 -50.96 14.07
N PHE A 533 -22.57 -51.86 13.14
CA PHE A 533 -21.78 -51.75 11.92
C PHE A 533 -22.67 -51.94 10.69
N SER A 534 -22.43 -51.19 9.62
CA SER A 534 -23.04 -51.47 8.32
C SER A 534 -22.10 -51.07 7.18
N LEU A 535 -21.99 -51.96 6.20
CA LEU A 535 -21.29 -51.69 4.94
C LEU A 535 -22.25 -51.10 3.92
N ILE A 536 -21.80 -50.09 3.19
CA ILE A 536 -22.64 -49.40 2.18
C ILE A 536 -22.99 -50.32 1.00
N ARG A 537 -22.19 -51.40 0.77
CA ARG A 537 -22.49 -52.45 -0.22
C ARG A 537 -22.85 -53.75 0.49
N ASP A 538 -23.86 -54.41 -0.03
CA ASP A 538 -24.24 -55.75 0.43
C ASP A 538 -23.25 -56.83 -0.03
N GLU A 539 -23.47 -58.07 0.37
CA GLU A 539 -22.65 -59.24 -0.02
C GLU A 539 -22.58 -59.48 -1.54
N ASN A 540 -23.56 -58.99 -2.28
CA ASN A 540 -23.62 -59.05 -3.74
C ASN A 540 -22.95 -57.83 -4.42
N GLY A 541 -22.36 -56.93 -3.64
CA GLY A 541 -21.73 -55.69 -4.14
C GLY A 541 -22.71 -54.59 -4.55
N LYS A 542 -24.01 -54.77 -4.30
CA LYS A 542 -25.04 -53.75 -4.60
C LYS A 542 -25.02 -52.68 -3.51
N MET A 543 -25.03 -51.41 -3.95
CA MET A 543 -25.06 -50.25 -3.06
C MET A 543 -26.43 -50.11 -2.40
N LYS A 544 -26.46 -50.04 -1.07
CA LYS A 544 -27.64 -49.74 -0.25
C LYS A 544 -28.00 -48.26 -0.40
N SER A 545 -29.26 -47.93 -0.14
CA SER A 545 -29.62 -46.53 0.08
C SER A 545 -28.99 -46.02 1.37
N VAL A 546 -28.71 -44.72 1.43
CA VAL A 546 -28.16 -44.09 2.66
C VAL A 546 -29.04 -44.33 3.87
N GLY A 547 -30.36 -44.38 3.67
CA GLY A 547 -31.31 -44.68 4.73
C GLY A 547 -31.19 -46.10 5.26
N GLU A 548 -31.10 -47.11 4.39
CA GLU A 548 -30.90 -48.51 4.74
C GLU A 548 -29.57 -48.72 5.47
N TRP A 549 -28.48 -48.13 4.94
CA TRP A 549 -27.16 -48.19 5.52
C TRP A 549 -27.09 -47.64 6.95
N LYS A 550 -27.69 -46.45 7.20
CA LYS A 550 -27.81 -45.87 8.54
C LYS A 550 -28.70 -46.73 9.45
N TYR A 551 -29.83 -47.19 8.95
CA TYR A 551 -30.81 -47.96 9.71
C TYR A 551 -30.24 -49.31 10.20
N GLU A 552 -29.45 -49.99 9.37
CA GLU A 552 -28.81 -51.25 9.76
C GLU A 552 -27.80 -51.04 10.91
N ALA A 553 -26.88 -50.04 10.78
CA ALA A 553 -25.90 -49.75 11.81
C ALA A 553 -26.58 -49.31 13.13
N ASP A 554 -27.63 -48.49 13.06
CA ASP A 554 -28.38 -48.04 14.22
C ASP A 554 -29.14 -49.18 14.92
N THR A 555 -29.79 -50.05 14.13
CA THR A 555 -30.55 -51.20 14.63
C THR A 555 -29.63 -52.21 15.34
N GLU A 556 -28.47 -52.49 14.77
CA GLU A 556 -27.48 -53.37 15.38
C GLU A 556 -26.94 -52.77 16.70
N MET A 557 -26.61 -51.49 16.71
CA MET A 557 -26.17 -50.82 17.93
C MET A 557 -27.24 -50.89 19.03
N TYR A 558 -28.51 -50.65 18.69
CA TYR A 558 -29.61 -50.71 19.64
C TYR A 558 -29.83 -52.12 20.21
N GLN A 559 -29.80 -53.16 19.35
CA GLN A 559 -29.89 -54.53 19.78
C GLN A 559 -28.74 -54.94 20.73
N ASN A 560 -27.53 -54.48 20.45
CA ASN A 560 -26.37 -54.69 21.30
C ASN A 560 -26.49 -53.96 22.64
N LYS A 561 -27.07 -52.77 22.65
CA LYS A 561 -27.37 -52.00 23.86
C LYS A 561 -28.35 -52.74 24.77
N GLU A 562 -29.49 -53.26 24.23
CA GLU A 562 -30.47 -54.03 24.99
C GLU A 562 -29.88 -55.34 25.59
N LYS A 563 -29.05 -56.05 24.84
CA LYS A 563 -28.38 -57.26 25.34
C LYS A 563 -27.43 -56.96 26.50
N GLU A 564 -26.68 -55.89 26.44
CA GLU A 564 -25.74 -55.51 27.50
C GLU A 564 -26.44 -54.93 28.75
N GLU A 565 -27.53 -54.22 28.59
CA GLU A 565 -28.34 -53.72 29.70
C GLU A 565 -29.08 -54.85 30.39
N GLY A 566 -29.68 -55.80 29.63
CA GLY A 566 -30.42 -56.92 30.18
C GLY A 566 -29.55 -58.02 30.84
N SER A 567 -28.29 -58.18 30.40
CA SER A 567 -27.37 -59.17 30.99
C SER A 567 -26.83 -58.81 32.38
N ARG A 568 -27.07 -57.56 32.85
CA ARG A 568 -26.64 -57.08 34.17
C ARG A 568 -27.78 -56.87 35.19
N GLU A 569 -29.04 -57.13 34.80
CA GLU A 569 -30.17 -57.18 35.72
C GLU A 569 -30.42 -58.60 36.31
N LEU A 570 -29.69 -59.61 35.88
CA LEU A 570 -29.65 -60.95 36.42
C LEU A 570 -28.35 -61.19 37.23
#